data_5b83d796a55c37712397a1a37de781a6
#
_entry.id   5b83d796a55c37712397a1a37de781a6
#
_cell.length_a   1.000
_cell.length_b   1.000
_cell.length_c   1.000
_cell.angle_alpha   90.00
_cell.angle_beta   90.00
_cell.angle_gamma   90.00
#
_symmetry.space_group_name_H-M   'P 1'
#
loop_
_entity.id
_entity.type
_entity.pdbx_description
1 polymer ?
#
loop_
_entity_poly.entity_id
_entity_poly.type
_entity_poly.pdbx_seq_one_letter_code
_entity_poly.pdbx_strand_id
1 'polypeptide(L)'
;MQAIGSVVSHVKLWGVTATVAAVAAVQPAFAEVPAALSQAPQDAQLVFIVPSMSQFSGKLAMLNQNLGLDIPELADALGTFKAETGIGDAMNDAGSAMMVIHDLAGAIDTGEEPDILLILPVTDYAAFIASFQEEGAAPAGAGVTQVTMPDGQAGFARESGGYAILGNKEDAVANFTPGGDAGVIGGRVGSLGAKCLGECDAAVYIDLEALAPTLIPKIDQGIAEINKNMSDAAEMGMMDPAGLEMMNATMSLYAVAGKAVLNSAEGIVFALDISEHGVGITKAANFKADSPVMKYLPGGGGNTASILARLPQSSYIAAAAIDTKAIAITELFEAAMEALPQDNPQMDLYRKSLPMMKQIQQYAGVLYTPDPGALMSGTGAINMLQTYKVDDGTAYMKSAKECITSMNGVEIPMAMPMAPGGQPPVMTYATSYTDNALQLDGVQVDQYSMQMNMPQEMLMQMGPAAGFMTMFTNFNGYAAQTDGYFLSTTTLDQQLMAKGLATGKTGDGLGAGDTLATVREKAIPDGAVAEVYISLGGITETVGPMAMMFGMPAIEAPQDLPPVAIGMGMDGTSTAGRLYVPNDTTRFIIGTVKDMQQQMMGGPGMQQGPGAPPPPF
;
A
#
# COMPACT_ATOMS: atom_id res chain seq x y z
N MET A 1 -2.74 -24.70 -15.68
CA MET A 1 -1.71 -24.84 -14.63
C MET A 1 -0.44 -24.04 -14.88
N GLN A 2 0.00 -23.77 -16.11
CA GLN A 2 1.00 -22.68 -16.29
C GLN A 2 0.50 -21.37 -15.69
N ALA A 3 -0.78 -21.04 -15.79
CA ALA A 3 -1.37 -19.89 -15.08
C ALA A 3 -1.39 -20.07 -13.54
N ILE A 4 -1.62 -21.28 -13.03
CA ILE A 4 -1.58 -21.56 -11.58
C ILE A 4 -0.12 -21.63 -11.10
N GLY A 5 0.78 -22.25 -11.87
CA GLY A 5 2.23 -22.20 -11.60
C GLY A 5 2.81 -20.80 -11.71
N SER A 6 2.29 -19.97 -12.62
CA SER A 6 2.60 -18.53 -12.69
C SER A 6 2.06 -17.78 -11.49
N VAL A 7 0.86 -18.05 -10.99
CA VAL A 7 0.31 -17.45 -9.77
C VAL A 7 1.15 -17.85 -8.56
N VAL A 8 1.53 -19.11 -8.40
CA VAL A 8 2.41 -19.57 -7.32
C VAL A 8 3.82 -18.98 -7.44
N SER A 9 4.35 -18.79 -8.66
CA SER A 9 5.65 -18.13 -8.87
C SER A 9 5.57 -16.61 -8.65
N HIS A 10 4.43 -15.96 -8.90
CA HIS A 10 4.22 -14.54 -8.65
C HIS A 10 3.90 -14.24 -7.18
N VAL A 11 3.29 -15.18 -6.45
CA VAL A 11 3.17 -15.10 -4.97
C VAL A 11 4.55 -15.08 -4.30
N LYS A 12 5.58 -15.71 -4.89
CA LYS A 12 6.98 -15.57 -4.44
C LYS A 12 7.56 -14.15 -4.64
N LEU A 13 6.97 -13.31 -5.50
CA LEU A 13 7.50 -11.98 -5.83
C LEU A 13 6.80 -10.83 -5.07
N TRP A 14 5.67 -11.07 -4.42
CA TRP A 14 4.97 -10.08 -3.60
C TRP A 14 5.30 -10.26 -2.13
N GLY A 15 6.61 -10.23 -1.84
CA GLY A 15 7.14 -10.19 -0.49
C GLY A 15 6.73 -8.92 0.25
N VAL A 16 5.87 -9.11 1.23
CA VAL A 16 5.80 -8.39 2.51
C VAL A 16 6.34 -6.95 2.50
N THR A 17 5.47 -6.00 2.19
CA THR A 17 5.56 -4.66 2.73
C THR A 17 4.27 -4.38 3.50
N ALA A 18 4.25 -4.83 4.75
CA ALA A 18 3.19 -4.52 5.68
C ALA A 18 3.62 -3.34 6.55
N THR A 19 2.86 -2.28 6.56
CA THR A 19 2.92 -1.26 7.60
C THR A 19 1.62 -1.29 8.39
N VAL A 20 1.80 -1.39 9.68
CA VAL A 20 0.84 -1.64 10.75
C VAL A 20 0.01 -0.42 11.09
N ALA A 21 -1.24 -0.61 11.45
CA ALA A 21 -2.08 0.04 12.48
C ALA A 21 -3.55 -0.38 12.31
N ALA A 22 -4.25 -0.52 13.16
CA ALA A 22 -4.92 -0.99 14.32
C ALA A 22 -6.20 -0.26 14.77
N VAL A 23 -7.11 -0.88 15.41
CA VAL A 23 -8.05 -1.16 16.52
C VAL A 23 -9.32 -0.27 16.65
N ALA A 24 -10.34 -0.61 17.20
CA ALA A 24 -11.36 -1.35 17.98
C ALA A 24 -12.67 -0.52 18.13
N ALA A 25 -13.77 -0.91 18.32
CA ALA A 25 -14.82 -1.82 18.63
C ALA A 25 -16.22 -1.15 18.65
N VAL A 26 -17.12 -1.63 17.88
CA VAL A 26 -18.57 -1.82 18.13
C VAL A 26 -18.95 -2.97 17.20
N GLN A 27 -19.62 -4.02 17.66
CA GLN A 27 -19.99 -5.14 16.79
C GLN A 27 -21.02 -4.69 15.74
N PRO A 28 -20.66 -4.54 14.47
CA PRO A 28 -21.61 -4.47 13.39
C PRO A 28 -22.11 -5.89 13.08
N ALA A 29 -23.29 -5.98 12.52
CA ALA A 29 -23.73 -7.22 11.92
C ALA A 29 -22.67 -7.65 10.88
N PHE A 30 -22.06 -8.82 11.08
CA PHE A 30 -21.07 -9.35 10.16
C PHE A 30 -21.63 -9.34 8.74
N ALA A 31 -20.90 -8.77 7.79
CA ALA A 31 -21.17 -9.01 6.39
C ALA A 31 -21.11 -10.52 6.15
N GLU A 32 -22.05 -11.04 5.40
CA GLU A 32 -22.19 -12.49 5.21
C GLU A 32 -21.02 -12.96 4.32
N VAL A 33 -20.04 -13.64 4.95
CA VAL A 33 -18.90 -14.21 4.21
C VAL A 33 -19.40 -15.24 3.17
N PRO A 34 -18.69 -15.44 2.05
CA PRO A 34 -19.10 -16.39 1.02
C PRO A 34 -19.40 -17.78 1.62
N ALA A 35 -20.61 -18.28 1.40
CA ALA A 35 -21.04 -19.57 1.94
C ALA A 35 -20.10 -20.72 1.54
N ALA A 36 -19.42 -20.60 0.39
CA ALA A 36 -18.43 -21.57 -0.07
C ALA A 36 -17.25 -21.74 0.90
N LEU A 37 -16.91 -20.73 1.72
CA LEU A 37 -15.89 -20.88 2.75
C LEU A 37 -16.21 -21.95 3.80
N SER A 38 -17.48 -22.37 3.90
CA SER A 38 -17.83 -23.55 4.70
C SER A 38 -17.22 -24.87 4.15
N GLN A 39 -16.78 -24.87 2.90
CA GLN A 39 -16.06 -25.99 2.31
C GLN A 39 -14.55 -25.94 2.62
N ALA A 40 -13.99 -24.78 2.97
CA ALA A 40 -12.60 -24.69 3.37
C ALA A 40 -12.41 -25.42 4.72
N PRO A 41 -11.45 -26.35 4.84
CA PRO A 41 -11.13 -26.99 6.12
C PRO A 41 -10.76 -25.97 7.20
N GLN A 42 -11.08 -26.27 8.46
CA GLN A 42 -10.85 -25.34 9.58
C GLN A 42 -9.37 -25.06 9.85
N ASP A 43 -8.48 -25.96 9.45
CA ASP A 43 -7.03 -25.89 9.58
C ASP A 43 -6.35 -25.38 8.30
N ALA A 44 -7.12 -24.87 7.34
CA ALA A 44 -6.58 -24.26 6.13
C ALA A 44 -5.71 -23.05 6.46
N GLN A 45 -4.44 -23.08 6.08
CA GLN A 45 -3.49 -22.00 6.35
C GLN A 45 -3.50 -20.92 5.27
N LEU A 46 -3.90 -21.28 4.05
CA LEU A 46 -4.13 -20.34 2.96
C LEU A 46 -5.34 -20.78 2.14
N VAL A 47 -6.23 -19.83 1.86
CA VAL A 47 -7.40 -20.03 1.00
C VAL A 47 -7.44 -18.93 -0.05
N PHE A 48 -7.32 -19.30 -1.31
CA PHE A 48 -7.70 -18.44 -2.43
C PHE A 48 -9.15 -18.76 -2.79
N ILE A 49 -10.00 -17.73 -2.94
CA ILE A 49 -11.41 -17.88 -3.28
C ILE A 49 -11.83 -16.93 -4.40
N VAL A 50 -12.62 -17.45 -5.34
CA VAL A 50 -13.42 -16.69 -6.29
C VAL A 50 -14.89 -16.98 -5.98
N PRO A 51 -15.64 -16.04 -5.37
CA PRO A 51 -17.01 -16.28 -4.90
C PRO A 51 -18.01 -16.66 -6.00
N SER A 52 -17.79 -16.18 -7.22
CA SER A 52 -18.57 -16.55 -8.42
C SER A 52 -17.69 -16.48 -9.66
N MET A 53 -17.43 -17.62 -10.27
CA MET A 53 -16.56 -17.71 -11.44
C MET A 53 -17.11 -16.94 -12.65
N SER A 54 -18.43 -17.05 -12.92
CA SER A 54 -19.06 -16.34 -14.04
C SER A 54 -19.07 -14.82 -13.84
N GLN A 55 -19.32 -14.32 -12.62
CA GLN A 55 -19.27 -12.91 -12.33
C GLN A 55 -17.85 -12.38 -12.45
N PHE A 56 -16.86 -13.09 -11.91
CA PHE A 56 -15.44 -12.71 -12.01
C PHE A 56 -14.97 -12.66 -13.47
N SER A 57 -15.29 -13.68 -14.28
CA SER A 57 -15.00 -13.69 -15.71
C SER A 57 -15.64 -12.50 -16.44
N GLY A 58 -16.92 -12.22 -16.15
CA GLY A 58 -17.62 -11.04 -16.71
C GLY A 58 -16.98 -9.71 -16.31
N LYS A 59 -16.51 -9.57 -15.07
CA LYS A 59 -15.80 -8.37 -14.60
C LYS A 59 -14.41 -8.24 -15.24
N LEU A 60 -13.70 -9.34 -15.46
CA LEU A 60 -12.43 -9.33 -16.21
C LEU A 60 -12.65 -8.89 -17.67
N ALA A 61 -13.70 -9.39 -18.32
CA ALA A 61 -14.08 -8.97 -19.68
C ALA A 61 -14.42 -7.47 -19.74
N MET A 62 -15.19 -6.99 -18.77
CA MET A 62 -15.50 -5.56 -18.63
C MET A 62 -14.23 -4.71 -18.42
N LEU A 63 -13.32 -5.15 -17.56
CA LEU A 63 -12.04 -4.46 -17.32
C LEU A 63 -11.19 -4.42 -18.59
N ASN A 64 -11.06 -5.55 -19.30
CA ASN A 64 -10.37 -5.66 -20.58
C ASN A 64 -10.91 -4.65 -21.60
N GLN A 65 -12.23 -4.57 -21.73
CA GLN A 65 -12.91 -3.61 -22.61
C GLN A 65 -12.69 -2.17 -22.16
N ASN A 66 -12.90 -1.87 -20.86
CA ASN A 66 -12.78 -0.52 -20.32
C ASN A 66 -11.36 0.04 -20.45
N LEU A 67 -10.34 -0.80 -20.36
CA LEU A 67 -8.94 -0.39 -20.45
C LEU A 67 -8.36 -0.50 -21.86
N GLY A 68 -9.08 -1.10 -22.82
CA GLY A 68 -8.58 -1.34 -24.18
C GLY A 68 -7.32 -2.21 -24.21
N LEU A 69 -7.31 -3.30 -23.40
CA LEU A 69 -6.13 -4.17 -23.29
C LEU A 69 -6.01 -5.13 -24.46
N ASP A 70 -7.13 -5.49 -25.12
CA ASP A 70 -7.22 -6.46 -26.21
C ASP A 70 -6.59 -7.83 -25.88
N ILE A 71 -6.75 -8.28 -24.62
CA ILE A 71 -6.25 -9.57 -24.12
C ILE A 71 -7.38 -10.61 -24.26
N PRO A 72 -7.26 -11.59 -25.19
CA PRO A 72 -8.33 -12.56 -25.43
C PRO A 72 -8.70 -13.39 -24.19
N GLU A 73 -7.71 -13.76 -23.39
CA GLU A 73 -7.87 -14.58 -22.18
C GLU A 73 -8.69 -13.86 -21.11
N LEU A 74 -8.66 -12.53 -21.07
CA LEU A 74 -9.49 -11.72 -20.16
C LEU A 74 -10.90 -11.49 -20.74
N ALA A 75 -11.07 -11.56 -22.06
CA ALA A 75 -12.37 -11.37 -22.70
C ALA A 75 -13.35 -12.50 -22.39
N ASP A 76 -12.85 -13.73 -22.16
CA ASP A 76 -13.62 -14.88 -21.72
C ASP A 76 -12.75 -15.81 -20.86
N ALA A 77 -12.42 -15.37 -19.67
CA ALA A 77 -11.50 -16.10 -18.78
C ALA A 77 -12.05 -17.47 -18.36
N LEU A 78 -13.36 -17.56 -18.13
CA LEU A 78 -14.00 -18.83 -17.77
C LEU A 78 -14.08 -19.79 -18.95
N GLY A 79 -14.42 -19.31 -20.14
CA GLY A 79 -14.43 -20.13 -21.36
C GLY A 79 -13.01 -20.63 -21.71
N THR A 80 -12.00 -19.79 -21.59
CA THR A 80 -10.60 -20.17 -21.77
C THR A 80 -10.19 -21.25 -20.77
N PHE A 81 -10.50 -21.08 -19.48
CA PHE A 81 -10.23 -22.08 -18.46
C PHE A 81 -10.90 -23.43 -18.77
N LYS A 82 -12.19 -23.41 -19.15
CA LYS A 82 -12.93 -24.63 -19.53
C LYS A 82 -12.33 -25.31 -20.76
N ALA A 83 -11.92 -24.54 -21.76
CA ALA A 83 -11.31 -25.06 -22.98
C ALA A 83 -9.95 -25.72 -22.71
N GLU A 84 -9.11 -25.10 -21.90
CA GLU A 84 -7.79 -25.61 -21.54
C GLU A 84 -7.84 -26.86 -20.65
N THR A 85 -8.85 -26.93 -19.77
CA THR A 85 -9.01 -28.07 -18.84
C THR A 85 -9.91 -29.17 -19.39
N GLY A 86 -10.67 -28.94 -20.44
CA GLY A 86 -11.62 -29.90 -21.02
C GLY A 86 -12.87 -30.15 -20.15
N ILE A 87 -13.08 -29.40 -19.07
CA ILE A 87 -14.13 -29.63 -18.07
C ILE A 87 -15.56 -29.43 -18.65
N GLY A 88 -15.73 -28.60 -19.66
CA GLY A 88 -17.02 -28.40 -20.33
C GLY A 88 -18.10 -27.86 -19.40
N ASP A 89 -19.35 -28.36 -19.58
CA ASP A 89 -20.55 -27.92 -18.84
C ASP A 89 -20.77 -28.67 -17.51
N ALA A 90 -19.85 -29.55 -17.13
CA ALA A 90 -19.94 -30.30 -15.86
C ALA A 90 -19.67 -29.41 -14.62
N MET A 91 -19.10 -28.23 -14.84
CA MET A 91 -18.83 -27.24 -13.79
C MET A 91 -20.02 -26.29 -13.59
N ASN A 92 -20.26 -25.88 -12.35
CA ASN A 92 -21.26 -24.86 -12.02
C ASN A 92 -20.61 -23.46 -12.11
N ASP A 93 -20.82 -22.76 -13.22
CA ASP A 93 -20.22 -21.46 -13.51
C ASP A 93 -20.57 -20.35 -12.51
N ALA A 94 -21.77 -20.42 -11.92
CA ALA A 94 -22.20 -19.45 -10.91
C ALA A 94 -21.65 -19.76 -9.50
N GLY A 95 -21.05 -20.93 -9.33
CA GLY A 95 -20.50 -21.36 -8.05
C GLY A 95 -19.15 -20.73 -7.73
N SER A 96 -18.74 -20.94 -6.49
CA SER A 96 -17.44 -20.47 -5.98
C SER A 96 -16.36 -21.51 -6.21
N ALA A 97 -15.19 -21.07 -6.69
CA ALA A 97 -13.99 -21.88 -6.77
C ALA A 97 -13.01 -21.51 -5.65
N MET A 98 -12.31 -22.50 -5.10
CA MET A 98 -11.29 -22.27 -4.07
C MET A 98 -10.06 -23.12 -4.32
N MET A 99 -8.90 -22.58 -3.94
CA MET A 99 -7.66 -23.32 -3.73
C MET A 99 -7.28 -23.20 -2.26
N VAL A 100 -7.00 -24.34 -1.65
CA VAL A 100 -6.68 -24.43 -0.22
C VAL A 100 -5.31 -25.05 -0.06
N ILE A 101 -4.50 -24.50 0.83
CA ILE A 101 -3.22 -25.08 1.27
C ILE A 101 -3.33 -25.34 2.77
N HIS A 102 -3.15 -26.62 3.15
CA HIS A 102 -3.26 -27.05 4.53
C HIS A 102 -1.97 -26.90 5.31
N ASP A 103 -0.89 -27.48 4.85
CA ASP A 103 0.39 -27.52 5.57
C ASP A 103 1.45 -26.63 4.91
N LEU A 104 1.14 -25.34 4.81
CA LEU A 104 2.09 -24.35 4.30
C LEU A 104 3.26 -24.18 5.28
N ALA A 105 3.02 -24.24 6.58
CA ALA A 105 4.04 -24.14 7.62
C ALA A 105 5.06 -25.29 7.51
N GLY A 106 4.59 -26.53 7.41
CA GLY A 106 5.43 -27.70 7.23
C GLY A 106 6.22 -27.64 5.91
N ALA A 107 5.59 -27.24 4.84
CA ALA A 107 6.24 -27.05 3.54
C ALA A 107 7.37 -25.99 3.58
N ILE A 108 7.16 -24.89 4.29
CA ILE A 108 8.19 -23.86 4.50
C ILE A 108 9.38 -24.41 5.31
N ASP A 109 9.13 -25.25 6.30
CA ASP A 109 10.18 -25.80 7.16
C ASP A 109 10.97 -26.92 6.50
N THR A 110 10.30 -27.85 5.81
CA THR A 110 10.93 -29.02 5.19
C THR A 110 11.44 -28.74 3.77
N GLY A 111 10.87 -27.75 3.08
CA GLY A 111 11.09 -27.51 1.65
C GLY A 111 10.34 -28.50 0.75
N GLU A 112 9.43 -29.30 1.31
CA GLU A 112 8.56 -30.21 0.57
C GLU A 112 7.39 -29.45 -0.10
N GLU A 113 6.75 -30.09 -1.07
CA GLU A 113 5.57 -29.53 -1.73
C GLU A 113 4.36 -29.56 -0.77
N PRO A 114 3.66 -28.43 -0.56
CA PRO A 114 2.51 -28.38 0.33
C PRO A 114 1.32 -29.20 -0.19
N ASP A 115 0.42 -29.55 0.70
CA ASP A 115 -0.86 -30.18 0.36
C ASP A 115 -1.80 -29.13 -0.24
N ILE A 116 -2.02 -29.23 -1.55
CA ILE A 116 -2.86 -28.29 -2.31
C ILE A 116 -4.16 -29.00 -2.67
N LEU A 117 -5.27 -28.36 -2.31
CA LEU A 117 -6.61 -28.79 -2.72
C LEU A 117 -7.25 -27.71 -3.59
N LEU A 118 -7.79 -28.12 -4.73
CA LEU A 118 -8.62 -27.29 -5.60
C LEU A 118 -10.06 -27.75 -5.42
N ILE A 119 -10.94 -26.87 -5.00
CA ILE A 119 -12.36 -27.12 -4.70
C ILE A 119 -13.18 -26.41 -5.76
N LEU A 120 -13.78 -27.17 -6.68
CA LEU A 120 -14.52 -26.65 -7.82
C LEU A 120 -16.00 -27.05 -7.72
N PRO A 121 -16.93 -26.12 -7.90
CA PRO A 121 -18.36 -26.41 -7.88
C PRO A 121 -18.74 -27.19 -9.17
N VAL A 122 -19.45 -28.30 -9.01
CA VAL A 122 -19.85 -29.14 -10.12
C VAL A 122 -21.35 -29.31 -10.20
N THR A 123 -21.88 -29.42 -11.42
CA THR A 123 -23.27 -29.81 -11.70
C THR A 123 -23.40 -31.32 -11.88
N ASP A 124 -22.34 -31.95 -12.42
CA ASP A 124 -22.25 -33.41 -12.63
C ASP A 124 -20.81 -33.85 -12.38
N TYR A 125 -20.56 -34.44 -11.21
CA TYR A 125 -19.24 -34.91 -10.81
C TYR A 125 -18.70 -36.01 -11.73
N ALA A 126 -19.56 -36.95 -12.19
CA ALA A 126 -19.10 -38.03 -13.04
C ALA A 126 -18.65 -37.52 -14.41
N ALA A 127 -19.41 -36.60 -15.01
CA ALA A 127 -19.02 -35.94 -16.25
C ALA A 127 -17.75 -35.09 -16.07
N PHE A 128 -17.62 -34.39 -14.93
CA PHE A 128 -16.43 -33.60 -14.59
C PHE A 128 -15.17 -34.48 -14.51
N ILE A 129 -15.22 -35.58 -13.77
CA ILE A 129 -14.08 -36.49 -13.61
C ILE A 129 -13.72 -37.20 -14.91
N ALA A 130 -14.69 -37.51 -15.78
CA ALA A 130 -14.42 -38.13 -17.07
C ALA A 130 -13.48 -37.27 -17.95
N SER A 131 -13.43 -35.95 -17.75
CA SER A 131 -12.51 -35.04 -18.46
C SER A 131 -11.05 -35.20 -18.04
N PHE A 132 -10.77 -35.81 -16.88
CA PHE A 132 -9.44 -35.99 -16.31
C PHE A 132 -8.99 -37.46 -16.26
N GLN A 133 -9.84 -38.39 -16.69
CA GLN A 133 -9.50 -39.81 -16.67
C GLN A 133 -8.90 -40.27 -18.01
N GLU A 134 -7.78 -40.97 -17.96
CA GLU A 134 -7.35 -41.81 -19.08
C GLU A 134 -8.28 -43.03 -19.20
N GLU A 135 -8.53 -43.51 -20.43
CA GLU A 135 -9.31 -44.72 -20.65
C GLU A 135 -8.72 -45.88 -19.86
N GLY A 136 -9.45 -46.41 -18.88
CA GLY A 136 -9.04 -47.54 -18.07
C GLY A 136 -8.42 -47.22 -16.71
N ALA A 137 -8.46 -45.96 -16.24
CA ALA A 137 -7.99 -45.61 -14.90
C ALA A 137 -8.77 -46.36 -13.81
N ALA A 138 -8.05 -47.02 -12.91
CA ALA A 138 -8.66 -47.72 -11.77
C ALA A 138 -9.07 -46.73 -10.69
N PRO A 139 -10.21 -46.96 -9.97
CA PRO A 139 -10.54 -46.16 -8.79
C PRO A 139 -9.48 -46.38 -7.71
N ALA A 140 -8.98 -45.28 -7.13
CA ALA A 140 -8.18 -45.33 -5.91
C ALA A 140 -9.06 -45.75 -4.72
N GLY A 141 -8.48 -45.99 -3.53
CA GLY A 141 -9.24 -46.40 -2.33
C GLY A 141 -10.12 -45.30 -1.77
N ALA A 142 -11.05 -45.66 -0.84
CA ALA A 142 -11.83 -44.74 -0.03
C ALA A 142 -12.68 -43.67 -0.78
N GLY A 143 -13.17 -43.98 -1.96
CA GLY A 143 -13.98 -43.04 -2.77
C GLY A 143 -13.19 -41.94 -3.46
N VAL A 144 -11.87 -42.08 -3.47
CA VAL A 144 -10.95 -41.24 -4.23
C VAL A 144 -10.73 -41.85 -5.61
N THR A 145 -10.65 -41.01 -6.62
CA THR A 145 -10.34 -41.39 -8.01
C THR A 145 -8.99 -40.77 -8.39
N GLN A 146 -8.10 -41.57 -8.94
CA GLN A 146 -6.89 -41.05 -9.54
C GLN A 146 -7.22 -40.36 -10.88
N VAL A 147 -6.65 -39.21 -11.13
CA VAL A 147 -6.88 -38.38 -12.31
C VAL A 147 -5.55 -37.92 -12.90
N THR A 148 -5.54 -37.58 -14.18
CA THR A 148 -4.42 -36.91 -14.82
C THR A 148 -4.73 -35.42 -14.92
N MET A 149 -3.96 -34.60 -14.26
CA MET A 149 -4.12 -33.14 -14.28
C MET A 149 -3.72 -32.58 -15.67
N PRO A 150 -4.19 -31.37 -16.05
CA PRO A 150 -3.90 -30.80 -17.37
C PRO A 150 -2.41 -30.64 -17.70
N ASP A 151 -1.55 -30.59 -16.69
CA ASP A 151 -0.08 -30.56 -16.84
C ASP A 151 0.56 -31.96 -16.99
N GLY A 152 -0.26 -33.01 -17.04
CA GLY A 152 0.18 -34.40 -17.13
C GLY A 152 0.61 -35.03 -15.81
N GLN A 153 0.51 -34.33 -14.67
CA GLN A 153 0.81 -34.90 -13.37
C GLN A 153 -0.34 -35.76 -12.84
N ALA A 154 0.00 -36.79 -12.06
CA ALA A 154 -1.01 -37.54 -11.33
C ALA A 154 -1.65 -36.68 -10.25
N GLY A 155 -2.98 -36.70 -10.18
CA GLY A 155 -3.76 -36.06 -9.14
C GLY A 155 -4.79 -37.03 -8.58
N PHE A 156 -5.51 -36.58 -7.59
CA PHE A 156 -6.56 -37.32 -6.89
C PHE A 156 -7.82 -36.49 -6.83
N ALA A 157 -8.99 -37.13 -6.93
CA ALA A 157 -10.26 -36.44 -6.95
C ALA A 157 -11.30 -37.15 -6.06
N ARG A 158 -12.18 -36.38 -5.42
CA ARG A 158 -13.30 -36.86 -4.62
C ARG A 158 -14.47 -35.89 -4.72
N GLU A 159 -15.69 -36.42 -4.68
CA GLU A 159 -16.90 -35.58 -4.53
C GLU A 159 -17.17 -35.22 -3.07
N SER A 160 -17.55 -33.96 -2.83
CA SER A 160 -18.03 -33.50 -1.53
C SER A 160 -19.01 -32.35 -1.67
N GLY A 161 -20.28 -32.56 -1.30
CA GLY A 161 -21.30 -31.52 -1.18
C GLY A 161 -21.57 -30.69 -2.45
N GLY A 162 -21.50 -31.28 -3.64
CA GLY A 162 -21.67 -30.58 -4.93
C GLY A 162 -20.37 -29.92 -5.42
N TYR A 163 -19.24 -30.30 -4.85
CA TYR A 163 -17.90 -29.88 -5.26
C TYR A 163 -17.05 -31.08 -5.67
N ALA A 164 -16.18 -30.88 -6.67
CA ALA A 164 -15.06 -31.75 -6.93
C ALA A 164 -13.86 -31.23 -6.14
N ILE A 165 -13.32 -32.09 -5.28
CA ILE A 165 -12.09 -31.84 -4.52
C ILE A 165 -10.96 -32.51 -5.28
N LEU A 166 -10.05 -31.73 -5.84
CA LEU A 166 -8.87 -32.18 -6.55
C LEU A 166 -7.63 -31.90 -5.69
N GLY A 167 -6.65 -32.79 -5.67
CA GLY A 167 -5.43 -32.56 -4.92
C GLY A 167 -4.21 -33.28 -5.47
N ASN A 168 -3.03 -32.83 -5.08
CA ASN A 168 -1.76 -33.42 -5.45
C ASN A 168 -1.37 -34.66 -4.62
N LYS A 169 -2.03 -34.88 -3.47
CA LYS A 169 -1.80 -36.04 -2.58
C LYS A 169 -3.08 -36.79 -2.29
N GLU A 170 -3.03 -38.13 -2.36
CA GLU A 170 -4.19 -39.00 -2.11
C GLU A 170 -4.75 -38.81 -0.69
N ASP A 171 -3.88 -38.79 0.30
CA ASP A 171 -4.27 -38.64 1.70
C ASP A 171 -4.99 -37.31 1.99
N ALA A 172 -4.56 -36.21 1.38
CA ALA A 172 -5.18 -34.91 1.53
C ALA A 172 -6.61 -34.89 0.98
N VAL A 173 -6.83 -35.54 -0.18
CA VAL A 173 -8.17 -35.67 -0.79
C VAL A 173 -9.05 -36.67 -0.03
N ALA A 174 -8.49 -37.83 0.39
CA ALA A 174 -9.22 -38.86 1.11
C ALA A 174 -9.72 -38.38 2.49
N ASN A 175 -8.87 -37.62 3.18
CA ASN A 175 -9.17 -37.09 4.52
C ASN A 175 -9.86 -35.72 4.49
N PHE A 176 -10.12 -35.16 3.31
CA PHE A 176 -10.79 -33.87 3.18
C PHE A 176 -12.09 -33.85 3.99
N THR A 177 -12.23 -32.85 4.85
CA THR A 177 -13.43 -32.60 5.64
C THR A 177 -13.81 -31.11 5.49
N PRO A 178 -15.02 -30.79 5.01
CA PRO A 178 -15.49 -29.43 4.98
C PRO A 178 -15.47 -28.79 6.37
N GLY A 179 -15.07 -27.53 6.46
CA GLY A 179 -15.02 -26.80 7.73
C GLY A 179 -16.38 -26.59 8.39
N GLY A 180 -17.46 -26.62 7.60
CA GLY A 180 -18.86 -26.57 8.07
C GLY A 180 -19.34 -25.18 8.49
N ASP A 181 -18.46 -24.29 8.94
CA ASP A 181 -18.80 -22.92 9.36
C ASP A 181 -17.87 -21.88 8.71
N ALA A 182 -18.41 -21.15 7.73
CA ALA A 182 -17.71 -20.04 7.08
C ALA A 182 -17.35 -18.91 8.06
N GLY A 183 -18.08 -18.81 9.18
CA GLY A 183 -17.85 -17.81 10.22
C GLY A 183 -16.52 -17.97 10.95
N VAL A 184 -15.88 -19.15 10.92
CA VAL A 184 -14.55 -19.37 11.52
C VAL A 184 -13.51 -18.47 10.83
N ILE A 185 -13.44 -18.50 9.49
CA ILE A 185 -12.53 -17.62 8.73
C ILE A 185 -12.96 -16.15 8.90
N GLY A 186 -14.27 -15.86 8.84
CA GLY A 186 -14.81 -14.53 9.09
C GLY A 186 -14.39 -13.96 10.44
N GLY A 187 -14.42 -14.77 11.52
CA GLY A 187 -13.96 -14.39 12.85
C GLY A 187 -12.47 -14.06 12.89
N ARG A 188 -11.64 -14.88 12.24
CA ARG A 188 -10.17 -14.69 12.20
C ARG A 188 -9.72 -13.47 11.41
N VAL A 189 -10.51 -12.97 10.46
CA VAL A 189 -10.21 -11.74 9.70
C VAL A 189 -10.92 -10.50 10.25
N GLY A 190 -11.79 -10.66 11.24
CA GLY A 190 -12.56 -9.61 11.90
C GLY A 190 -13.62 -8.96 11.01
N SER A 191 -14.31 -7.94 11.53
CA SER A 191 -15.46 -7.29 10.87
C SER A 191 -15.12 -6.73 9.48
N LEU A 192 -14.03 -6.01 9.36
CA LEU A 192 -13.61 -5.41 8.08
C LEU A 192 -13.14 -6.47 7.08
N GLY A 193 -12.44 -7.51 7.54
CA GLY A 193 -12.04 -8.62 6.70
C GLY A 193 -13.22 -9.47 6.22
N ALA A 194 -14.20 -9.74 7.08
CA ALA A 194 -15.42 -10.44 6.72
C ALA A 194 -16.23 -9.66 5.67
N LYS A 195 -16.35 -8.32 5.84
CA LYS A 195 -16.96 -7.44 4.83
C LYS A 195 -16.23 -7.53 3.50
N CYS A 196 -14.89 -7.47 3.50
CA CYS A 196 -14.09 -7.61 2.27
C CYS A 196 -14.34 -8.96 1.57
N LEU A 197 -14.40 -10.06 2.31
CA LEU A 197 -14.70 -11.38 1.76
C LEU A 197 -16.11 -11.47 1.16
N GLY A 198 -17.11 -10.80 1.76
CA GLY A 198 -18.49 -10.79 1.27
C GLY A 198 -18.71 -9.95 0.02
N GLU A 199 -17.85 -8.97 -0.24
CA GLU A 199 -18.01 -8.00 -1.33
C GLU A 199 -16.98 -8.18 -2.47
N CYS A 200 -15.98 -9.07 -2.33
CA CYS A 200 -14.90 -9.23 -3.29
C CYS A 200 -15.25 -10.08 -4.51
N ASP A 201 -14.48 -9.91 -5.58
CA ASP A 201 -14.51 -10.78 -6.76
C ASP A 201 -13.54 -11.94 -6.65
N ALA A 202 -12.42 -11.71 -5.96
CA ALA A 202 -11.46 -12.74 -5.59
C ALA A 202 -10.79 -12.33 -4.28
N ALA A 203 -10.39 -13.31 -3.46
CA ALA A 203 -9.64 -13.03 -2.24
C ALA A 203 -8.63 -14.12 -1.92
N VAL A 204 -7.64 -13.76 -1.12
CA VAL A 204 -6.69 -14.67 -0.48
C VAL A 204 -6.79 -14.46 1.02
N TYR A 205 -7.16 -15.50 1.74
CA TYR A 205 -7.08 -15.56 3.20
C TYR A 205 -5.80 -16.27 3.61
N ILE A 206 -5.15 -15.79 4.66
CA ILE A 206 -3.95 -16.38 5.25
C ILE A 206 -4.15 -16.46 6.77
N ASP A 207 -3.98 -17.64 7.33
CA ASP A 207 -3.96 -17.88 8.78
C ASP A 207 -2.60 -17.49 9.35
N LEU A 208 -2.49 -16.27 9.86
CA LEU A 208 -1.22 -15.78 10.41
C LEU A 208 -0.92 -16.42 11.77
N GLU A 209 -1.93 -16.78 12.54
CA GLU A 209 -1.73 -17.46 13.82
C GLU A 209 -1.08 -18.82 13.64
N ALA A 210 -1.52 -19.59 12.64
CA ALA A 210 -0.93 -20.87 12.30
C ALA A 210 0.49 -20.75 11.71
N LEU A 211 0.75 -19.69 10.94
CA LEU A 211 2.04 -19.50 10.25
C LEU A 211 3.11 -18.82 11.09
N ALA A 212 2.74 -18.00 12.08
CA ALA A 212 3.69 -17.22 12.88
C ALA A 212 4.81 -18.05 13.52
N PRO A 213 4.58 -19.24 14.10
CA PRO A 213 5.63 -20.07 14.69
C PRO A 213 6.73 -20.47 13.70
N THR A 214 6.38 -20.67 12.42
CA THR A 214 7.32 -21.01 11.35
C THR A 214 7.97 -19.76 10.75
N LEU A 215 7.20 -18.70 10.52
CA LEU A 215 7.71 -17.50 9.83
C LEU A 215 8.66 -16.68 10.69
N ILE A 216 8.41 -16.56 12.00
CA ILE A 216 9.25 -15.74 12.90
C ILE A 216 10.70 -16.20 12.92
N PRO A 217 11.03 -17.51 13.12
CA PRO A 217 12.40 -17.99 13.03
C PRO A 217 13.06 -17.75 11.66
N LYS A 218 12.29 -17.86 10.55
CA LYS A 218 12.81 -17.59 9.20
C LYS A 218 13.13 -16.11 8.99
N ILE A 219 12.33 -15.20 9.55
CA ILE A 219 12.63 -13.77 9.57
C ILE A 219 13.94 -13.53 10.35
N ASP A 220 14.09 -14.12 11.53
CA ASP A 220 15.32 -13.99 12.34
C ASP A 220 16.55 -14.50 11.60
N GLN A 221 16.42 -15.63 10.92
CA GLN A 221 17.48 -16.19 10.09
C GLN A 221 17.83 -15.27 8.92
N GLY A 222 16.83 -14.77 8.19
CA GLY A 222 17.03 -13.86 7.06
C GLY A 222 17.73 -12.56 7.49
N ILE A 223 17.34 -11.99 8.63
CA ILE A 223 17.98 -10.79 9.19
C ILE A 223 19.43 -11.08 9.59
N ALA A 224 19.69 -12.22 10.24
CA ALA A 224 21.06 -12.61 10.60
C ALA A 224 21.95 -12.75 9.36
N GLU A 225 21.43 -13.30 8.27
CA GLU A 225 22.13 -13.43 7.00
C GLU A 225 22.38 -12.07 6.34
N ILE A 226 21.37 -11.18 6.31
CA ILE A 226 21.52 -9.81 5.81
C ILE A 226 22.58 -9.06 6.62
N ASN A 227 22.52 -9.12 7.96
CA ASN A 227 23.49 -8.47 8.85
C ASN A 227 24.92 -8.99 8.63
N LYS A 228 25.08 -10.29 8.41
CA LYS A 228 26.36 -10.90 8.07
C LYS A 228 26.89 -10.36 6.73
N ASN A 229 26.07 -10.39 5.68
CA ASN A 229 26.45 -9.91 4.35
C ASN A 229 26.84 -8.42 4.36
N MET A 230 26.15 -7.62 5.19
CA MET A 230 26.46 -6.21 5.38
C MET A 230 27.79 -6.01 6.15
N SER A 231 28.06 -6.83 7.17
CA SER A 231 29.34 -6.80 7.89
C SER A 231 30.50 -7.16 6.96
N ASP A 232 30.33 -8.21 6.15
CA ASP A 232 31.32 -8.63 5.16
C ASP A 232 31.57 -7.50 4.12
N ALA A 233 30.54 -6.78 3.69
CA ALA A 233 30.66 -5.62 2.79
C ALA A 233 31.38 -4.43 3.45
N ALA A 234 31.14 -4.20 4.74
CA ALA A 234 31.84 -3.15 5.50
C ALA A 234 33.33 -3.50 5.69
N GLU A 235 33.66 -4.76 5.97
CA GLU A 235 35.07 -5.23 6.04
C GLU A 235 35.80 -5.07 4.71
N MET A 236 35.09 -5.21 3.59
CA MET A 236 35.63 -4.93 2.24
C MET A 236 35.74 -3.43 1.91
N GLY A 237 35.35 -2.55 2.84
CA GLY A 237 35.40 -1.09 2.64
C GLY A 237 34.33 -0.54 1.69
N MET A 238 33.27 -1.33 1.41
CA MET A 238 32.16 -0.91 0.55
C MET A 238 31.10 -0.07 1.29
N MET A 239 31.18 -0.05 2.63
CA MET A 239 30.24 0.68 3.49
C MET A 239 30.99 1.24 4.69
N ASP A 240 30.62 2.45 5.12
CA ASP A 240 31.17 3.02 6.34
C ASP A 240 30.48 2.45 7.59
N PRO A 241 31.17 2.43 8.76
CA PRO A 241 30.61 1.85 9.99
C PRO A 241 29.33 2.51 10.47
N ALA A 242 29.16 3.82 10.29
CA ALA A 242 27.97 4.55 10.73
C ALA A 242 26.76 4.23 9.84
N GLY A 243 26.97 4.11 8.54
CA GLY A 243 25.96 3.65 7.58
C GLY A 243 25.50 2.21 7.88
N LEU A 244 26.44 1.33 8.23
CA LEU A 244 26.14 -0.04 8.65
C LEU A 244 25.30 -0.06 9.93
N GLU A 245 25.67 0.73 10.94
CA GLU A 245 24.93 0.80 12.21
C GLU A 245 23.50 1.30 12.01
N MET A 246 23.31 2.36 11.22
CA MET A 246 21.98 2.88 10.91
C MET A 246 21.13 1.88 10.13
N MET A 247 21.69 1.16 9.16
CA MET A 247 20.97 0.14 8.40
C MET A 247 20.58 -1.05 9.28
N ASN A 248 21.49 -1.52 10.14
CA ASN A 248 21.22 -2.56 11.12
C ASN A 248 20.09 -2.16 12.08
N ALA A 249 20.11 -0.92 12.59
CA ALA A 249 19.06 -0.40 13.46
C ALA A 249 17.70 -0.35 12.73
N THR A 250 17.69 0.12 11.49
CA THR A 250 16.48 0.19 10.65
C THR A 250 15.93 -1.22 10.37
N MET A 251 16.78 -2.17 9.99
CA MET A 251 16.38 -3.57 9.75
C MET A 251 15.86 -4.23 11.03
N SER A 252 16.50 -3.97 12.18
CA SER A 252 16.04 -4.46 13.48
C SER A 252 14.65 -3.90 13.83
N LEU A 253 14.40 -2.63 13.56
CA LEU A 253 13.09 -2.01 13.76
C LEU A 253 12.01 -2.69 12.91
N TYR A 254 12.25 -2.88 11.61
CA TYR A 254 11.32 -3.60 10.74
C TYR A 254 11.07 -5.03 11.20
N ALA A 255 12.11 -5.72 11.67
CA ALA A 255 12.00 -7.06 12.21
C ALA A 255 11.12 -7.12 13.46
N VAL A 256 11.34 -6.20 14.40
CA VAL A 256 10.54 -6.11 15.63
C VAL A 256 9.10 -5.81 15.30
N ALA A 257 8.84 -4.84 14.42
CA ALA A 257 7.50 -4.51 13.97
C ALA A 257 6.81 -5.68 13.24
N GLY A 258 7.50 -6.33 12.30
CA GLY A 258 6.97 -7.48 11.56
C GLY A 258 6.62 -8.66 12.47
N LYS A 259 7.50 -8.99 13.42
CA LYS A 259 7.24 -10.03 14.42
C LYS A 259 6.11 -9.66 15.38
N ALA A 260 6.01 -8.40 15.78
CA ALA A 260 4.91 -7.93 16.61
C ALA A 260 3.56 -8.11 15.88
N VAL A 261 3.50 -7.80 14.59
CA VAL A 261 2.31 -8.04 13.75
C VAL A 261 2.00 -9.53 13.65
N LEU A 262 2.96 -10.37 13.29
CA LEU A 262 2.77 -11.81 13.14
C LEU A 262 2.30 -12.47 14.44
N ASN A 263 2.84 -12.06 15.59
CA ASN A 263 2.42 -12.58 16.89
C ASN A 263 1.03 -12.07 17.32
N SER A 264 0.62 -10.92 16.81
CA SER A 264 -0.62 -10.25 17.22
C SER A 264 -1.79 -10.57 16.29
N ALA A 265 -1.54 -10.85 15.03
CA ALA A 265 -2.59 -11.09 14.03
C ALA A 265 -3.13 -12.52 14.13
N GLU A 266 -4.44 -12.66 13.97
CA GLU A 266 -5.13 -13.96 13.84
C GLU A 266 -5.16 -14.37 12.37
N GLY A 267 -5.63 -13.49 11.48
CA GLY A 267 -5.69 -13.74 10.06
C GLY A 267 -5.61 -12.44 9.25
N ILE A 268 -5.30 -12.60 7.98
CA ILE A 268 -5.25 -11.53 7.01
C ILE A 268 -5.97 -11.95 5.73
N VAL A 269 -6.67 -11.00 5.11
CA VAL A 269 -7.28 -11.18 3.79
C VAL A 269 -6.79 -10.12 2.83
N PHE A 270 -6.50 -10.53 1.59
CA PHE A 270 -6.30 -9.65 0.45
C PHE A 270 -7.48 -9.88 -0.49
N ALA A 271 -8.23 -8.84 -0.78
CA ALA A 271 -9.44 -8.91 -1.61
C ALA A 271 -9.31 -7.99 -2.83
N LEU A 272 -9.73 -8.50 -3.98
CA LEU A 272 -9.82 -7.77 -5.24
C LEU A 272 -11.28 -7.46 -5.52
N ASP A 273 -11.57 -6.21 -5.87
CA ASP A 273 -12.88 -5.74 -6.32
C ASP A 273 -12.71 -5.02 -7.67
N ILE A 274 -13.43 -5.49 -8.68
CA ILE A 274 -13.41 -4.93 -10.03
C ILE A 274 -14.78 -4.31 -10.30
N SER A 275 -14.81 -3.03 -10.64
CA SER A 275 -16.03 -2.30 -10.96
C SER A 275 -15.91 -1.59 -12.31
N GLU A 276 -17.05 -1.09 -12.81
CA GLU A 276 -17.08 -0.25 -14.02
C GLU A 276 -16.26 1.04 -13.87
N HIS A 277 -15.99 1.49 -12.63
CA HIS A 277 -15.32 2.75 -12.34
C HIS A 277 -13.85 2.59 -11.98
N GLY A 278 -13.40 1.39 -11.56
CA GLY A 278 -12.02 1.16 -11.15
C GLY A 278 -11.81 -0.19 -10.49
N VAL A 279 -10.57 -0.40 -10.05
CA VAL A 279 -10.11 -1.61 -9.37
C VAL A 279 -9.71 -1.25 -7.95
N GLY A 280 -10.27 -1.98 -6.98
CA GLY A 280 -9.94 -1.91 -5.56
C GLY A 280 -9.13 -3.13 -5.11
N ILE A 281 -8.06 -2.91 -4.36
CA ILE A 281 -7.34 -3.96 -3.65
C ILE A 281 -7.44 -3.64 -2.16
N THR A 282 -8.09 -4.50 -1.41
CA THR A 282 -8.25 -4.33 0.04
C THR A 282 -7.41 -5.38 0.76
N LYS A 283 -6.67 -4.93 1.76
CA LYS A 283 -5.99 -5.76 2.74
C LYS A 283 -6.65 -5.53 4.08
N ALA A 284 -7.18 -6.58 4.70
CA ALA A 284 -7.72 -6.49 6.06
C ALA A 284 -7.06 -7.52 6.97
N ALA A 285 -6.93 -7.18 8.25
CA ALA A 285 -6.35 -8.06 9.26
C ALA A 285 -7.11 -7.91 10.58
N ASN A 286 -7.16 -8.99 11.36
CA ASN A 286 -7.66 -8.98 12.72
C ASN A 286 -6.53 -9.26 13.70
N PHE A 287 -6.54 -8.55 14.83
CA PHE A 287 -5.52 -8.67 15.86
C PHE A 287 -6.12 -9.18 17.18
N LYS A 288 -5.34 -9.93 17.93
CA LYS A 288 -5.71 -10.37 19.29
C LYS A 288 -5.89 -9.14 20.19
N ALA A 289 -6.99 -9.06 20.93
CA ALA A 289 -7.39 -7.88 21.70
C ALA A 289 -6.33 -7.39 22.71
N ASP A 290 -5.60 -8.30 23.34
CA ASP A 290 -4.54 -8.03 24.33
C ASP A 290 -3.13 -8.06 23.73
N SER A 291 -3.02 -8.02 22.42
CA SER A 291 -1.72 -8.05 21.75
C SER A 291 -0.96 -6.71 21.86
N PRO A 292 0.39 -6.74 21.78
CA PRO A 292 1.20 -5.53 21.84
C PRO A 292 0.84 -4.49 20.77
N VAL A 293 0.37 -4.93 19.61
CA VAL A 293 -0.02 -4.06 18.50
C VAL A 293 -1.23 -3.21 18.90
N MET A 294 -2.19 -3.78 19.64
CA MET A 294 -3.39 -3.10 20.09
C MET A 294 -3.13 -1.92 21.02
N LYS A 295 -1.95 -1.83 21.62
CA LYS A 295 -1.51 -0.67 22.40
C LYS A 295 -1.40 0.60 21.54
N TYR A 296 -1.08 0.44 20.27
CA TYR A 296 -0.93 1.57 19.34
C TYR A 296 -2.21 1.87 18.54
N LEU A 297 -3.31 1.23 18.90
CA LEU A 297 -4.55 1.16 18.18
C LEU A 297 -5.75 1.40 19.12
N PRO A 298 -5.69 2.47 19.96
CA PRO A 298 -6.62 2.64 21.05
C PRO A 298 -8.01 3.12 20.63
N GLY A 299 -8.22 3.43 19.35
CA GLY A 299 -9.38 4.20 18.93
C GLY A 299 -10.49 3.41 18.25
N GLY A 300 -11.67 3.94 18.27
CA GLY A 300 -12.73 3.67 17.30
C GLY A 300 -12.40 4.36 15.96
N GLY A 301 -13.26 4.22 14.97
CA GLY A 301 -13.06 4.84 13.65
C GLY A 301 -12.77 6.34 13.72
N GLY A 302 -11.94 6.81 12.80
CA GLY A 302 -11.56 8.21 12.64
C GLY A 302 -12.54 9.01 11.78
N ASN A 303 -12.30 10.31 11.69
CA ASN A 303 -13.02 11.22 10.81
C ASN A 303 -12.06 12.14 10.04
N THR A 304 -11.41 11.59 9.02
CA THR A 304 -10.44 12.33 8.19
C THR A 304 -11.11 13.30 7.22
N ALA A 305 -12.37 13.06 6.81
CA ALA A 305 -13.10 13.93 5.90
C ALA A 305 -13.23 15.37 6.41
N SER A 306 -13.52 15.54 7.69
CA SER A 306 -13.77 16.86 8.27
C SER A 306 -12.55 17.76 8.27
N ILE A 307 -11.33 17.18 8.38
CA ILE A 307 -10.11 17.97 8.33
C ILE A 307 -9.64 18.22 6.91
N LEU A 308 -9.86 17.26 5.98
CA LEU A 308 -9.55 17.44 4.56
C LEU A 308 -10.40 18.56 3.94
N ALA A 309 -11.68 18.67 4.33
CA ALA A 309 -12.61 19.71 3.88
C ALA A 309 -12.18 21.14 4.29
N ARG A 310 -11.16 21.29 5.12
CA ARG A 310 -10.61 22.61 5.51
C ARG A 310 -9.52 23.11 4.56
N LEU A 311 -9.11 22.31 3.58
CA LEU A 311 -8.06 22.64 2.62
C LEU A 311 -8.69 23.05 1.28
N PRO A 312 -8.23 24.15 0.62
CA PRO A 312 -8.81 24.68 -0.60
C PRO A 312 -8.88 23.65 -1.74
N GLN A 313 -9.94 23.73 -2.53
CA GLN A 313 -10.02 23.04 -3.81
C GLN A 313 -9.13 23.78 -4.83
N SER A 314 -8.07 23.14 -5.27
CA SER A 314 -7.16 23.60 -6.33
C SER A 314 -6.46 22.39 -6.92
N SER A 315 -5.82 22.51 -8.07
CA SER A 315 -4.98 21.44 -8.64
C SER A 315 -3.89 21.03 -7.65
N TYR A 316 -3.73 19.72 -7.44
CA TYR A 316 -2.79 19.17 -6.46
C TYR A 316 -2.09 17.92 -6.98
N ILE A 317 -0.88 17.68 -6.48
CA ILE A 317 -0.08 16.48 -6.72
C ILE A 317 -0.51 15.35 -5.78
N ALA A 318 -0.63 15.69 -4.49
CA ALA A 318 -1.02 14.74 -3.45
C ALA A 318 -1.81 15.45 -2.33
N ALA A 319 -2.74 14.72 -1.74
CA ALA A 319 -3.45 15.12 -0.54
C ALA A 319 -3.49 13.97 0.45
N ALA A 320 -3.40 14.28 1.75
CA ALA A 320 -3.46 13.26 2.79
C ALA A 320 -4.18 13.81 4.03
N ALA A 321 -4.88 12.92 4.73
CA ALA A 321 -5.43 13.21 6.04
C ALA A 321 -5.24 12.01 6.98
N ILE A 322 -5.05 12.27 8.27
CA ILE A 322 -4.87 11.24 9.30
C ILE A 322 -5.51 11.70 10.62
N ASP A 323 -6.19 10.78 11.28
CA ASP A 323 -6.69 10.93 12.64
C ASP A 323 -5.67 10.31 13.61
N THR A 324 -4.85 11.16 14.23
CA THR A 324 -3.75 10.72 15.09
C THR A 324 -4.22 10.21 16.46
N LYS A 325 -5.50 10.47 16.84
CA LYS A 325 -6.10 9.88 18.05
C LYS A 325 -6.60 8.46 17.81
N ALA A 326 -7.04 8.18 16.60
CA ALA A 326 -7.46 6.83 16.22
C ALA A 326 -6.27 5.88 16.06
N ILE A 327 -5.09 6.43 15.74
CA ILE A 327 -3.82 5.71 15.71
C ILE A 327 -2.88 6.39 16.70
N ALA A 328 -2.38 5.68 17.70
CA ALA A 328 -1.38 6.21 18.63
C ALA A 328 -0.01 6.38 17.92
N ILE A 329 -0.02 7.21 16.84
CA ILE A 329 1.15 7.37 15.96
C ILE A 329 2.36 7.93 16.68
N THR A 330 2.10 8.77 17.70
CA THR A 330 3.15 9.39 18.50
C THR A 330 3.81 8.35 19.40
N GLU A 331 3.03 7.48 20.04
CA GLU A 331 3.50 6.40 20.89
C GLU A 331 4.25 5.33 20.08
N LEU A 332 3.76 5.03 18.87
CA LEU A 332 4.45 4.14 17.92
C LEU A 332 5.81 4.73 17.53
N PHE A 333 5.83 6.04 17.26
CA PHE A 333 7.04 6.75 16.90
C PHE A 333 8.04 6.83 18.06
N GLU A 334 7.57 7.08 19.31
CA GLU A 334 8.40 7.01 20.51
C GLU A 334 9.03 5.63 20.68
N ALA A 335 8.25 4.56 20.56
CA ALA A 335 8.76 3.19 20.66
C ALA A 335 9.79 2.87 19.57
N ALA A 336 9.57 3.35 18.35
CA ALA A 336 10.53 3.21 17.26
C ALA A 336 11.84 3.97 17.57
N MET A 337 11.74 5.16 18.15
CA MET A 337 12.90 5.98 18.53
C MET A 337 13.71 5.39 19.68
N GLU A 338 13.05 4.74 20.65
CA GLU A 338 13.74 4.05 21.74
C GLU A 338 14.59 2.88 21.23
N ALA A 339 14.21 2.27 20.11
CA ALA A 339 14.93 1.16 19.49
C ALA A 339 16.16 1.59 18.67
N LEU A 340 16.32 2.89 18.36
CA LEU A 340 17.43 3.43 17.58
C LEU A 340 18.62 3.84 18.47
N PRO A 341 19.87 3.91 17.94
CA PRO A 341 21.04 4.41 18.67
C PRO A 341 20.79 5.82 19.22
N GLN A 342 20.99 5.99 20.51
CA GLN A 342 20.62 7.22 21.23
C GLN A 342 21.57 8.40 20.96
N ASP A 343 22.77 8.13 20.46
CA ASP A 343 23.81 9.12 20.20
C ASP A 343 23.71 9.78 18.81
N ASN A 344 22.63 9.47 18.05
CA ASN A 344 22.42 10.05 16.73
C ASN A 344 21.87 11.49 16.85
N PRO A 345 22.51 12.52 16.25
CA PRO A 345 22.04 13.92 16.27
C PRO A 345 20.61 14.09 15.70
N GLN A 346 20.21 13.25 14.75
CA GLN A 346 18.85 13.26 14.23
C GLN A 346 17.80 12.92 15.31
N MET A 347 18.17 12.09 16.28
CA MET A 347 17.29 11.72 17.40
C MET A 347 16.97 12.93 18.29
N ASP A 348 17.89 13.86 18.44
CA ASP A 348 17.63 15.08 19.22
C ASP A 348 16.61 15.99 18.53
N LEU A 349 16.62 16.08 17.21
CA LEU A 349 15.59 16.80 16.46
C LEU A 349 14.22 16.19 16.65
N TYR A 350 14.13 14.87 16.57
CA TYR A 350 12.88 14.15 16.80
C TYR A 350 12.36 14.35 18.24
N ARG A 351 13.22 14.22 19.24
CA ARG A 351 12.84 14.49 20.65
C ARG A 351 12.30 15.89 20.86
N LYS A 352 12.87 16.89 20.17
CA LYS A 352 12.41 18.27 20.20
C LYS A 352 11.06 18.47 19.52
N SER A 353 10.74 17.70 18.48
CA SER A 353 9.44 17.76 17.79
C SER A 353 8.32 17.02 18.51
N LEU A 354 8.66 16.06 19.37
CA LEU A 354 7.71 15.17 20.03
C LEU A 354 6.63 15.90 20.87
N PRO A 355 6.96 16.94 21.68
CA PRO A 355 5.94 17.69 22.42
C PRO A 355 4.92 18.39 21.52
N MET A 356 5.33 18.79 20.32
CA MET A 356 4.43 19.35 19.30
C MET A 356 3.55 18.24 18.70
N MET A 357 4.12 17.10 18.33
CA MET A 357 3.39 15.97 17.75
C MET A 357 2.30 15.44 18.69
N LYS A 358 2.55 15.37 19.99
CA LYS A 358 1.58 14.92 21.01
C LYS A 358 0.32 15.77 21.12
N GLN A 359 0.34 17.01 20.66
CA GLN A 359 -0.81 17.91 20.69
C GLN A 359 -1.71 17.76 19.44
N ILE A 360 -1.28 17.05 18.42
CA ILE A 360 -2.01 16.88 17.16
C ILE A 360 -3.09 15.80 17.37
N GLN A 361 -4.34 16.16 17.09
CA GLN A 361 -5.47 15.24 17.09
C GLN A 361 -5.76 14.70 15.69
N GLN A 362 -5.69 15.59 14.70
CA GLN A 362 -5.89 15.28 13.29
C GLN A 362 -4.94 16.13 12.45
N TYR A 363 -4.53 15.60 11.34
CA TYR A 363 -3.68 16.26 10.35
C TYR A 363 -4.29 16.12 8.97
N ALA A 364 -4.22 17.17 8.15
CA ALA A 364 -4.35 17.08 6.71
C ALA A 364 -3.35 17.99 6.03
N GLY A 365 -2.82 17.54 4.88
CA GLY A 365 -1.89 18.29 4.08
C GLY A 365 -2.16 18.06 2.59
N VAL A 366 -1.98 19.12 1.80
CA VAL A 366 -2.11 19.09 0.34
C VAL A 366 -0.87 19.71 -0.28
N LEU A 367 -0.24 18.95 -1.16
CA LEU A 367 0.81 19.41 -2.04
C LEU A 367 0.15 19.89 -3.35
N TYR A 368 -0.03 21.19 -3.46
CA TYR A 368 -0.60 21.80 -4.66
C TYR A 368 0.41 21.85 -5.81
N THR A 369 -0.09 21.91 -7.04
CA THR A 369 0.76 22.18 -8.20
C THR A 369 1.45 23.53 -8.02
N PRO A 370 2.78 23.60 -8.11
CA PRO A 370 3.50 24.86 -7.99
C PRO A 370 3.23 25.76 -9.21
N ASP A 371 3.28 27.06 -9.00
CA ASP A 371 3.31 27.99 -10.13
C ASP A 371 4.55 27.74 -11.00
N PRO A 372 4.40 27.60 -12.33
CA PRO A 372 5.55 27.35 -13.23
C PRO A 372 6.68 28.39 -13.12
N GLY A 373 6.35 29.65 -12.84
CA GLY A 373 7.34 30.70 -12.62
C GLY A 373 8.10 30.52 -11.31
N ALA A 374 7.43 30.09 -10.24
CA ALA A 374 8.05 29.78 -8.97
C ALA A 374 8.96 28.54 -9.08
N LEU A 375 8.52 27.53 -9.84
CA LEU A 375 9.32 26.33 -10.12
C LEU A 375 10.62 26.68 -10.86
N MET A 376 10.52 27.52 -11.91
CA MET A 376 11.69 27.95 -12.70
C MET A 376 12.66 28.84 -11.93
N SER A 377 12.19 29.63 -10.98
CA SER A 377 13.02 30.48 -10.12
C SER A 377 13.68 29.71 -8.95
N GLY A 378 13.33 28.43 -8.74
CA GLY A 378 13.78 27.63 -7.60
C GLY A 378 13.15 28.05 -6.27
N THR A 379 12.08 28.86 -6.32
CA THR A 379 11.34 29.31 -5.15
C THR A 379 9.95 28.67 -5.17
N GLY A 380 9.56 27.93 -4.12
CA GLY A 380 8.23 27.37 -4.01
C GLY A 380 7.98 26.05 -4.77
N ALA A 381 9.02 25.25 -5.01
CA ALA A 381 8.88 23.91 -5.60
C ALA A 381 7.97 23.00 -4.74
N ILE A 382 7.96 23.19 -3.43
CA ILE A 382 7.06 22.51 -2.50
C ILE A 382 5.95 23.50 -2.09
N ASN A 383 4.85 23.50 -2.84
CA ASN A 383 3.70 24.35 -2.57
C ASN A 383 2.67 23.59 -1.71
N MET A 384 2.92 23.49 -0.40
CA MET A 384 2.10 22.71 0.52
C MET A 384 1.34 23.60 1.51
N LEU A 385 0.08 23.25 1.75
CA LEU A 385 -0.73 23.79 2.82
C LEU A 385 -1.12 22.64 3.75
N GLN A 386 -0.96 22.86 5.03
CA GLN A 386 -1.22 21.88 6.08
C GLN A 386 -2.18 22.45 7.12
N THR A 387 -3.08 21.62 7.63
CA THR A 387 -3.95 21.96 8.74
C THR A 387 -3.88 20.89 9.82
N TYR A 388 -3.84 21.32 11.07
CA TYR A 388 -3.75 20.46 12.23
C TYR A 388 -4.88 20.82 13.19
N LYS A 389 -5.67 19.84 13.59
CA LYS A 389 -6.53 19.98 14.76
C LYS A 389 -5.69 19.71 16.00
N VAL A 390 -5.66 20.65 16.93
CA VAL A 390 -4.80 20.58 18.11
C VAL A 390 -5.60 20.79 19.39
N ASP A 391 -5.08 20.29 20.52
CA ASP A 391 -5.75 20.43 21.81
C ASP A 391 -5.74 21.89 22.29
N ASP A 392 -4.59 22.56 22.20
CA ASP A 392 -4.38 23.98 22.56
C ASP A 392 -3.53 24.65 21.48
N GLY A 393 -4.18 25.50 20.66
CA GLY A 393 -3.51 26.18 19.55
C GLY A 393 -2.38 27.11 19.99
N THR A 394 -2.50 27.77 21.17
CA THR A 394 -1.47 28.66 21.70
C THR A 394 -0.23 27.87 22.15
N ALA A 395 -0.46 26.76 22.85
CA ALA A 395 0.62 25.86 23.25
C ALA A 395 1.29 25.22 22.04
N TYR A 396 0.51 24.84 21.02
CA TYR A 396 1.03 24.28 19.79
C TYR A 396 1.92 25.28 19.01
N MET A 397 1.42 26.52 18.80
CA MET A 397 2.20 27.61 18.17
C MET A 397 3.53 27.84 18.88
N LYS A 398 3.51 27.89 20.21
CA LYS A 398 4.72 28.02 21.01
C LYS A 398 5.68 26.86 20.78
N SER A 399 5.19 25.61 20.83
CA SER A 399 6.00 24.43 20.61
C SER A 399 6.57 24.37 19.17
N ALA A 400 5.78 24.75 18.16
CA ALA A 400 6.22 24.84 16.78
C ALA A 400 7.35 25.86 16.59
N LYS A 401 7.19 27.04 17.18
CA LYS A 401 8.23 28.08 17.18
C LYS A 401 9.51 27.60 17.88
N GLU A 402 9.39 27.00 19.06
CA GLU A 402 10.54 26.45 19.81
C GLU A 402 11.24 25.34 19.01
N CYS A 403 10.48 24.46 18.34
CA CYS A 403 11.00 23.42 17.48
C CYS A 403 11.81 24.02 16.33
N ILE A 404 11.23 24.94 15.55
CA ILE A 404 11.89 25.59 14.41
C ILE A 404 13.14 26.33 14.87
N THR A 405 13.06 27.15 15.91
CA THR A 405 14.20 27.94 16.38
C THR A 405 15.31 27.08 16.96
N SER A 406 14.99 25.96 17.59
CA SER A 406 15.96 25.03 18.15
C SER A 406 16.76 24.24 17.09
N MET A 407 16.29 24.24 15.85
CA MET A 407 17.03 23.63 14.72
C MET A 407 18.16 24.52 14.21
N ASN A 408 18.16 25.81 14.55
CA ASN A 408 19.17 26.74 14.05
C ASN A 408 20.58 26.33 14.46
N GLY A 409 21.45 26.14 13.46
CA GLY A 409 22.85 25.72 13.66
C GLY A 409 23.01 24.24 14.00
N VAL A 410 21.95 23.43 13.96
CA VAL A 410 22.09 21.98 14.15
C VAL A 410 22.84 21.38 12.98
N GLU A 411 23.84 20.56 13.29
CA GLU A 411 24.70 19.86 12.35
C GLU A 411 24.28 18.40 12.22
N ILE A 412 24.06 17.95 10.99
CA ILE A 412 23.71 16.55 10.69
C ILE A 412 24.82 15.96 9.80
N PRO A 413 25.60 15.01 10.33
CA PRO A 413 26.53 14.25 9.51
C PRO A 413 25.79 13.44 8.45
N MET A 414 26.25 13.48 7.20
CA MET A 414 25.67 12.71 6.12
C MET A 414 26.44 11.41 5.93
N ALA A 415 25.73 10.27 5.92
CA ALA A 415 26.30 8.99 5.57
C ALA A 415 26.51 8.93 4.04
N MET A 416 27.70 9.32 3.58
CA MET A 416 28.10 9.16 2.18
C MET A 416 29.41 8.38 2.11
N PRO A 417 29.58 7.50 1.08
CA PRO A 417 30.86 6.83 0.87
C PRO A 417 31.94 7.86 0.57
N MET A 418 32.90 7.99 1.49
CA MET A 418 33.98 8.93 1.43
C MET A 418 35.29 8.26 1.02
N ALA A 419 36.18 9.02 0.43
CA ALA A 419 37.57 8.57 0.27
C ALA A 419 38.20 8.28 1.66
N PRO A 420 39.04 7.27 1.79
CA PRO A 420 39.64 6.90 3.07
C PRO A 420 40.27 8.10 3.78
N GLY A 421 39.82 8.41 4.99
CA GLY A 421 40.33 9.51 5.84
C GLY A 421 39.61 10.86 5.71
N GLY A 422 38.54 10.96 4.90
CA GLY A 422 37.68 12.15 4.85
C GLY A 422 36.74 12.24 6.06
N GLN A 423 36.43 13.47 6.50
CA GLN A 423 35.33 13.67 7.46
C GLN A 423 34.00 13.65 6.71
N PRO A 424 32.93 13.05 7.30
CA PRO A 424 31.61 13.06 6.67
C PRO A 424 31.17 14.52 6.45
N PRO A 425 30.58 14.82 5.27
CA PRO A 425 30.02 16.14 5.01
C PRO A 425 28.90 16.43 5.99
N VAL A 426 28.91 17.65 6.54
CA VAL A 426 27.93 18.07 7.55
C VAL A 426 26.93 19.02 6.92
N MET A 427 25.67 18.69 7.04
CA MET A 427 24.55 19.54 6.67
C MET A 427 24.14 20.39 7.86
N THR A 428 23.86 21.69 7.65
CA THR A 428 23.46 22.60 8.73
C THR A 428 22.11 23.24 8.44
N TYR A 429 21.31 23.46 9.49
CA TYR A 429 20.07 24.22 9.40
C TYR A 429 20.28 25.70 9.75
N ALA A 430 19.77 26.59 8.91
CA ALA A 430 19.57 28.00 9.24
C ALA A 430 18.07 28.25 9.34
N THR A 431 17.60 28.67 10.53
CA THR A 431 16.16 28.89 10.76
C THR A 431 15.89 30.29 11.29
N SER A 432 14.73 30.83 10.96
CA SER A 432 14.23 32.08 11.53
C SER A 432 12.72 31.98 11.76
N TYR A 433 12.22 32.77 12.71
CA TYR A 433 10.79 32.86 13.02
C TYR A 433 10.43 34.32 13.37
N THR A 434 9.36 34.84 12.76
CA THR A 434 8.89 36.21 12.96
C THR A 434 7.43 36.16 13.37
N ASP A 435 7.15 36.59 14.60
CA ASP A 435 5.79 36.69 15.12
C ASP A 435 5.02 37.79 14.41
N ASN A 436 3.73 37.58 14.14
CA ASN A 436 2.82 38.57 13.57
C ASN A 436 3.40 39.29 12.33
N ALA A 437 4.02 38.54 11.43
CA ALA A 437 4.68 39.08 10.24
C ALA A 437 3.68 39.78 9.31
N LEU A 438 2.43 39.32 9.29
CA LEU A 438 1.34 39.95 8.53
C LEU A 438 -0.04 39.63 9.14
N GLN A 439 -1.08 40.29 8.63
CA GLN A 439 -2.48 40.04 9.01
C GLN A 439 -3.31 39.70 7.76
N LEU A 440 -4.00 38.55 7.79
CA LEU A 440 -4.88 38.11 6.72
C LEU A 440 -6.28 37.83 7.29
N ASP A 441 -7.31 38.48 6.73
CA ASP A 441 -8.73 38.33 7.13
C ASP A 441 -8.96 38.45 8.65
N GLY A 442 -8.21 39.35 9.32
CA GLY A 442 -8.26 39.58 10.75
C GLY A 442 -7.47 38.59 11.60
N VAL A 443 -6.83 37.59 10.98
CA VAL A 443 -5.97 36.61 11.67
C VAL A 443 -4.52 37.07 11.62
N GLN A 444 -3.84 37.02 12.77
CA GLN A 444 -2.38 37.24 12.84
C GLN A 444 -1.67 36.02 12.26
N VAL A 445 -0.68 36.26 11.42
CA VAL A 445 0.06 35.23 10.71
C VAL A 445 1.55 35.42 10.97
N ASP A 446 2.18 34.39 11.47
CA ASP A 446 3.63 34.32 11.67
C ASP A 446 4.32 33.88 10.38
N GLN A 447 5.58 34.21 10.26
CA GLN A 447 6.44 33.77 9.15
C GLN A 447 7.60 32.95 9.70
N TYR A 448 7.92 31.85 9.03
CA TYR A 448 9.10 31.06 9.35
C TYR A 448 9.94 30.79 8.11
N SER A 449 11.23 30.54 8.35
CA SER A 449 12.17 30.10 7.34
C SER A 449 13.03 28.98 7.91
N MET A 450 13.23 27.94 7.13
CA MET A 450 14.13 26.84 7.42
C MET A 450 14.92 26.49 6.17
N GLN A 451 16.20 26.78 6.18
CA GLN A 451 17.12 26.51 5.08
C GLN A 451 18.09 25.42 5.51
N MET A 452 18.21 24.40 4.68
CA MET A 452 19.17 23.33 4.84
C MET A 452 20.38 23.61 3.97
N ASN A 453 21.51 23.93 4.60
CA ASN A 453 22.76 24.25 3.91
C ASN A 453 23.56 22.96 3.70
N MET A 454 23.71 22.57 2.44
CA MET A 454 24.56 21.45 2.04
C MET A 454 25.97 21.90 1.77
N PRO A 455 26.99 21.06 2.06
CA PRO A 455 28.40 21.36 1.73
C PRO A 455 28.58 21.61 0.23
N GLN A 456 29.36 22.64 -0.10
CA GLN A 456 29.59 23.04 -1.49
C GLN A 456 30.25 21.92 -2.33
N GLU A 457 31.09 21.12 -1.70
CA GLU A 457 31.74 19.96 -2.33
C GLU A 457 30.73 18.92 -2.81
N MET A 458 29.68 18.68 -2.01
CA MET A 458 28.59 17.78 -2.36
C MET A 458 27.77 18.33 -3.53
N LEU A 459 27.41 19.62 -3.49
CA LEU A 459 26.70 20.27 -4.59
C LEU A 459 27.50 20.19 -5.91
N MET A 460 28.83 20.34 -5.85
CA MET A 460 29.68 20.17 -7.02
C MET A 460 29.74 18.74 -7.55
N GLN A 461 29.72 17.73 -6.66
CA GLN A 461 29.72 16.32 -7.06
C GLN A 461 28.39 15.91 -7.70
N MET A 462 27.28 16.51 -7.26
CA MET A 462 25.94 16.23 -7.80
C MET A 462 25.71 16.86 -9.19
N GLY A 463 26.54 17.79 -9.60
CA GLY A 463 26.43 18.45 -10.91
C GLY A 463 25.05 19.07 -11.13
N PRO A 464 24.39 18.82 -12.28
CA PRO A 464 23.05 19.38 -12.57
C PRO A 464 21.97 18.99 -11.55
N ALA A 465 22.10 17.85 -10.87
CA ALA A 465 21.16 17.41 -9.86
C ALA A 465 21.20 18.28 -8.58
N ALA A 466 22.29 19.04 -8.35
CA ALA A 466 22.40 19.98 -7.24
C ALA A 466 21.29 21.06 -7.30
N GLY A 467 21.01 21.59 -8.49
CA GLY A 467 19.94 22.57 -8.69
C GLY A 467 18.56 22.03 -8.30
N PHE A 468 18.28 20.78 -8.64
CA PHE A 468 17.05 20.10 -8.25
C PHE A 468 16.98 19.88 -6.73
N MET A 469 18.05 19.42 -6.11
CA MET A 469 18.10 19.21 -4.65
C MET A 469 17.92 20.51 -3.85
N THR A 470 18.48 21.63 -4.32
CA THR A 470 18.33 22.93 -3.62
C THR A 470 16.89 23.43 -3.57
N MET A 471 16.02 22.99 -4.50
CA MET A 471 14.58 23.31 -4.47
C MET A 471 13.88 22.67 -3.25
N PHE A 472 14.41 21.56 -2.73
CA PHE A 472 13.84 20.82 -1.59
C PHE A 472 14.52 21.15 -0.25
N THR A 473 15.48 22.08 -0.23
CA THR A 473 16.20 22.45 0.99
C THR A 473 15.76 23.76 1.62
N ASN A 474 14.87 24.49 0.96
CA ASN A 474 14.39 25.79 1.41
C ASN A 474 12.88 25.73 1.70
N PHE A 475 12.54 25.77 2.99
CA PHE A 475 11.15 25.85 3.45
C PHE A 475 10.93 27.24 4.06
N ASN A 476 10.16 28.06 3.37
CA ASN A 476 9.79 29.40 3.84
C ASN A 476 8.28 29.49 3.83
N GLY A 477 7.65 29.69 4.96
CA GLY A 477 6.20 29.60 5.04
C GLY A 477 5.58 30.52 6.05
N TYR A 478 4.26 30.44 6.08
CA TYR A 478 3.41 31.11 7.03
C TYR A 478 2.78 30.13 8.00
N ALA A 479 2.48 30.59 9.20
CA ALA A 479 1.80 29.84 10.23
C ALA A 479 0.72 30.69 10.88
N ALA A 480 -0.46 30.14 11.12
CA ALA A 480 -1.55 30.82 11.79
C ALA A 480 -2.36 29.87 12.67
N GLN A 481 -2.92 30.42 13.73
CA GLN A 481 -3.87 29.74 14.59
C GLN A 481 -5.28 30.25 14.31
N THR A 482 -6.25 29.34 14.21
CA THR A 482 -7.69 29.63 14.14
C THR A 482 -8.43 28.63 15.01
N ASP A 483 -9.56 29.01 15.59
CA ASP A 483 -10.53 28.20 16.37
C ASP A 483 -10.23 26.68 16.55
N GLY A 484 -9.17 26.35 17.31
CA GLY A 484 -8.75 24.95 17.58
C GLY A 484 -7.97 24.28 16.45
N TYR A 485 -7.56 25.05 15.42
CA TYR A 485 -6.74 24.57 14.34
C TYR A 485 -5.49 25.42 14.15
N PHE A 486 -4.43 24.77 13.73
CA PHE A 486 -3.22 25.40 13.26
C PHE A 486 -3.15 25.20 11.75
N LEU A 487 -2.76 26.24 11.02
CA LEU A 487 -2.60 26.23 9.57
C LEU A 487 -1.17 26.66 9.22
N SER A 488 -0.52 25.95 8.30
CA SER A 488 0.82 26.34 7.82
C SER A 488 1.00 26.10 6.32
N THR A 489 1.78 26.98 5.68
CA THR A 489 2.24 26.83 4.29
C THR A 489 3.75 26.53 4.29
N THR A 490 4.27 25.90 3.23
CA THR A 490 5.71 25.76 2.99
C THR A 490 6.25 26.80 2.01
N THR A 491 5.41 27.74 1.59
CA THR A 491 5.75 28.84 0.66
C THR A 491 5.30 30.17 1.23
N LEU A 492 5.92 31.26 0.77
CA LEU A 492 5.51 32.64 1.10
C LEU A 492 4.35 33.13 0.19
N ASP A 493 3.47 32.21 -0.20
CA ASP A 493 2.24 32.54 -0.94
C ASP A 493 1.15 33.01 0.04
N GLN A 494 0.97 34.33 0.12
CA GLN A 494 -0.09 34.92 0.93
C GLN A 494 -1.50 34.58 0.43
N GLN A 495 -1.68 34.33 -0.87
CA GLN A 495 -2.98 33.99 -1.43
C GLN A 495 -3.37 32.55 -1.03
N LEU A 496 -2.41 31.62 -1.06
CA LEU A 496 -2.65 30.25 -0.58
C LEU A 496 -3.01 30.25 0.91
N MET A 497 -2.29 31.04 1.73
CA MET A 497 -2.58 31.15 3.16
C MET A 497 -3.97 31.78 3.39
N ALA A 498 -4.33 32.85 2.68
CA ALA A 498 -5.65 33.48 2.77
C ALA A 498 -6.78 32.54 2.34
N LYS A 499 -6.61 31.80 1.22
CA LYS A 499 -7.56 30.77 0.81
C LYS A 499 -7.71 29.67 1.87
N GLY A 500 -6.60 29.20 2.45
CA GLY A 500 -6.62 28.22 3.53
C GLY A 500 -7.40 28.70 4.75
N LEU A 501 -7.20 29.94 5.18
CA LEU A 501 -7.94 30.56 6.28
C LEU A 501 -9.44 30.67 5.98
N ALA A 502 -9.81 31.07 4.75
CA ALA A 502 -11.20 31.18 4.32
C ALA A 502 -11.88 29.80 4.29
N THR A 503 -11.29 28.83 3.58
CA THR A 503 -11.82 27.45 3.48
C THR A 503 -11.88 26.77 4.86
N GLY A 504 -10.90 27.01 5.70
CA GLY A 504 -10.88 26.51 7.07
C GLY A 504 -12.06 26.99 7.92
N LYS A 505 -12.67 28.15 7.61
CA LYS A 505 -13.88 28.65 8.29
C LYS A 505 -15.16 28.03 7.73
N THR A 506 -15.24 27.80 6.43
CA THR A 506 -16.45 27.28 5.75
C THR A 506 -16.53 25.75 5.78
N GLY A 507 -15.39 25.06 5.68
CA GLY A 507 -15.33 23.59 5.64
C GLY A 507 -15.82 23.00 4.30
N ASP A 508 -15.82 23.77 3.22
CA ASP A 508 -16.27 23.40 1.87
C ASP A 508 -15.09 23.16 0.91
N GLY A 509 -13.99 22.69 1.44
CA GLY A 509 -12.73 22.47 0.71
C GLY A 509 -12.65 21.12 0.00
N LEU A 510 -11.44 20.57 -0.04
CA LEU A 510 -11.05 19.49 -0.93
C LEU A 510 -11.91 18.22 -0.79
N GLY A 511 -12.42 17.89 0.39
CA GLY A 511 -13.28 16.73 0.59
C GLY A 511 -14.73 16.89 0.12
N ALA A 512 -15.16 18.12 -0.26
CA ALA A 512 -16.52 18.43 -0.68
C ALA A 512 -16.72 18.41 -2.20
N GLY A 513 -15.64 18.27 -3.00
CA GLY A 513 -15.72 18.21 -4.48
C GLY A 513 -16.19 16.86 -4.99
N ASP A 514 -17.04 16.86 -6.03
CA ASP A 514 -17.71 15.66 -6.57
C ASP A 514 -16.75 14.53 -6.97
N THR A 515 -15.65 14.84 -7.65
CA THR A 515 -14.68 13.83 -8.11
C THR A 515 -14.00 13.13 -6.94
N LEU A 516 -13.56 13.91 -5.94
CA LEU A 516 -12.91 13.34 -4.76
C LEU A 516 -13.91 12.57 -3.88
N ALA A 517 -15.14 13.08 -3.75
CA ALA A 517 -16.21 12.42 -3.01
C ALA A 517 -16.53 11.04 -3.61
N THR A 518 -16.62 10.95 -4.95
CA THR A 518 -16.87 9.69 -5.66
C THR A 518 -15.73 8.67 -5.45
N VAL A 519 -14.48 9.12 -5.59
CA VAL A 519 -13.31 8.27 -5.35
C VAL A 519 -13.26 7.85 -3.88
N ARG A 520 -13.55 8.77 -2.97
CA ARG A 520 -13.57 8.52 -1.53
C ARG A 520 -14.57 7.44 -1.14
N GLU A 521 -15.79 7.49 -1.67
CA GLU A 521 -16.83 6.47 -1.45
C GLU A 521 -16.36 5.05 -1.84
N LYS A 522 -15.52 4.94 -2.89
CA LYS A 522 -15.01 3.67 -3.39
C LYS A 522 -13.71 3.22 -2.70
N ALA A 523 -12.89 4.17 -2.27
CA ALA A 523 -11.53 3.91 -1.81
C ALA A 523 -11.39 3.83 -0.29
N ILE A 524 -12.24 4.56 0.44
CA ILE A 524 -12.01 4.77 1.87
C ILE A 524 -12.89 3.80 2.67
N PRO A 525 -12.27 2.90 3.47
CA PRO A 525 -13.01 1.99 4.34
C PRO A 525 -13.83 2.74 5.41
N ASP A 526 -14.84 2.07 5.95
CA ASP A 526 -15.57 2.56 7.12
C ASP A 526 -14.60 2.78 8.30
N GLY A 527 -14.88 3.76 9.14
CA GLY A 527 -14.00 4.11 10.26
C GLY A 527 -12.63 4.65 9.82
N ALA A 528 -12.59 5.39 8.71
CA ALA A 528 -11.34 5.89 8.12
C ALA A 528 -10.47 6.67 9.11
N VAL A 529 -9.26 6.19 9.33
CA VAL A 529 -8.24 6.80 10.19
C VAL A 529 -7.13 7.48 9.39
N ALA A 530 -6.96 7.10 8.12
CA ALA A 530 -6.05 7.77 7.20
C ALA A 530 -6.58 7.65 5.76
N GLU A 531 -6.32 8.68 4.96
CA GLU A 531 -6.62 8.71 3.54
C GLU A 531 -5.54 9.50 2.79
N VAL A 532 -5.17 9.00 1.60
CA VAL A 532 -4.17 9.62 0.72
C VAL A 532 -4.71 9.61 -0.70
N TYR A 533 -4.51 10.70 -1.42
CA TYR A 533 -4.89 10.87 -2.82
C TYR A 533 -3.69 11.31 -3.63
N ILE A 534 -3.47 10.70 -4.79
CA ILE A 534 -2.39 11.01 -5.71
C ILE A 534 -3.02 11.39 -7.06
N SER A 535 -2.85 12.65 -7.46
CA SER A 535 -3.37 13.18 -8.72
C SER A 535 -2.33 13.08 -9.82
N LEU A 536 -2.57 12.23 -10.81
CA LEU A 536 -1.71 12.17 -12.00
C LEU A 536 -1.84 13.45 -12.84
N GLY A 537 -3.02 14.09 -12.84
CA GLY A 537 -3.21 15.40 -13.45
C GLY A 537 -2.26 16.45 -12.87
N GLY A 538 -2.21 16.57 -11.53
CA GLY A 538 -1.30 17.49 -10.87
C GLY A 538 0.18 17.14 -11.06
N ILE A 539 0.51 15.84 -11.10
CA ILE A 539 1.88 15.39 -11.40
C ILE A 539 2.28 15.83 -12.82
N THR A 540 1.47 15.56 -13.82
CA THR A 540 1.78 15.91 -15.22
C THR A 540 1.81 17.42 -15.44
N GLU A 541 0.93 18.18 -14.78
CA GLU A 541 0.94 19.64 -14.79
C GLU A 541 2.26 20.20 -14.22
N THR A 542 2.81 19.57 -13.19
CA THR A 542 4.07 19.97 -12.57
C THR A 542 5.29 19.53 -13.39
N VAL A 543 5.31 18.28 -13.86
CA VAL A 543 6.47 17.68 -14.53
C VAL A 543 6.53 18.06 -16.01
N GLY A 544 5.39 18.35 -16.65
CA GLY A 544 5.29 18.69 -18.08
C GLY A 544 6.22 19.84 -18.51
N PRO A 545 6.19 21.00 -17.84
CA PRO A 545 7.12 22.10 -18.14
C PRO A 545 8.59 21.72 -17.96
N MET A 546 8.91 20.90 -16.96
CA MET A 546 10.26 20.40 -16.74
C MET A 546 10.70 19.44 -17.84
N ALA A 547 9.84 18.51 -18.25
CA ALA A 547 10.11 17.57 -19.33
C ALA A 547 10.45 18.31 -20.65
N MET A 548 9.70 19.37 -20.98
CA MET A 548 9.98 20.21 -22.16
C MET A 548 11.36 20.87 -22.09
N MET A 549 11.85 21.28 -20.92
CA MET A 549 13.19 21.83 -20.75
C MET A 549 14.30 20.81 -21.08
N PHE A 550 14.03 19.53 -20.89
CA PHE A 550 14.94 18.44 -21.25
C PHE A 550 14.69 17.88 -22.66
N GLY A 551 13.85 18.55 -23.46
CA GLY A 551 13.51 18.13 -24.83
C GLY A 551 12.60 16.90 -24.91
N MET A 552 11.98 16.53 -23.79
CA MET A 552 10.95 15.49 -23.77
C MET A 552 9.57 16.09 -24.09
N PRO A 553 8.69 15.35 -24.78
CA PRO A 553 7.33 15.81 -25.01
C PRO A 553 6.58 15.99 -23.68
N ALA A 554 5.78 17.02 -23.58
CA ALA A 554 4.89 17.21 -22.44
C ALA A 554 3.82 16.12 -22.42
N ILE A 555 3.61 15.53 -21.26
CA ILE A 555 2.50 14.62 -21.02
C ILE A 555 1.37 15.46 -20.42
N GLU A 556 0.27 15.60 -21.13
CA GLU A 556 -0.90 16.34 -20.66
C GLU A 556 -1.97 15.35 -20.19
N ALA A 557 -2.31 15.40 -18.91
CA ALA A 557 -3.43 14.64 -18.38
C ALA A 557 -4.74 15.43 -18.49
N PRO A 558 -5.90 14.75 -18.62
CA PRO A 558 -7.20 15.38 -18.47
C PRO A 558 -7.32 16.09 -17.12
N GLN A 559 -7.95 17.29 -17.12
CA GLN A 559 -8.06 18.12 -15.91
C GLN A 559 -8.92 17.48 -14.80
N ASP A 560 -9.88 16.65 -15.19
CA ASP A 560 -10.83 15.94 -14.33
C ASP A 560 -10.44 14.49 -14.04
N LEU A 561 -9.18 14.12 -14.32
CA LEU A 561 -8.69 12.76 -14.09
C LEU A 561 -8.80 12.40 -12.61
N PRO A 562 -9.57 11.35 -12.25
CA PRO A 562 -9.74 10.97 -10.85
C PRO A 562 -8.41 10.54 -10.21
N PRO A 563 -8.14 10.91 -8.94
CA PRO A 563 -6.91 10.52 -8.26
C PRO A 563 -6.90 9.03 -7.91
N VAL A 564 -5.72 8.44 -7.84
CA VAL A 564 -5.50 7.18 -7.12
C VAL A 564 -5.69 7.45 -5.63
N ALA A 565 -6.39 6.56 -4.92
CA ALA A 565 -6.65 6.74 -3.51
C ALA A 565 -6.20 5.54 -2.68
N ILE A 566 -5.72 5.82 -1.47
CA ILE A 566 -5.38 4.84 -0.45
C ILE A 566 -6.13 5.23 0.81
N GLY A 567 -6.95 4.32 1.35
CA GLY A 567 -7.65 4.52 2.60
C GLY A 567 -7.27 3.49 3.65
N MET A 568 -7.28 3.90 4.91
CA MET A 568 -7.17 2.99 6.07
C MET A 568 -8.35 3.19 6.98
N GLY A 569 -9.01 2.10 7.36
CA GLY A 569 -10.11 2.08 8.30
C GLY A 569 -9.87 1.11 9.45
N MET A 570 -10.65 1.29 10.52
CA MET A 570 -10.53 0.49 11.73
C MET A 570 -11.90 0.26 12.35
N ASP A 571 -12.11 -0.97 12.82
CA ASP A 571 -13.30 -1.38 13.55
C ASP A 571 -12.95 -2.49 14.55
N GLY A 572 -12.96 -2.16 15.81
CA GLY A 572 -12.52 -3.09 16.83
C GLY A 572 -11.05 -3.47 16.70
N THR A 573 -10.81 -4.77 16.75
CA THR A 573 -9.51 -5.38 16.49
C THR A 573 -9.22 -5.54 15.01
N SER A 574 -10.18 -5.18 14.14
CA SER A 574 -10.09 -5.33 12.69
C SER A 574 -9.58 -4.05 12.04
N THR A 575 -8.70 -4.21 11.07
CA THR A 575 -8.15 -3.10 10.27
C THR A 575 -8.30 -3.41 8.80
N ALA A 576 -8.52 -2.38 7.98
CA ALA A 576 -8.49 -2.51 6.54
C ALA A 576 -7.72 -1.36 5.89
N GLY A 577 -6.90 -1.70 4.90
CA GLY A 577 -6.29 -0.73 3.98
C GLY A 577 -6.79 -1.01 2.56
N ARG A 578 -7.23 0.01 1.84
CA ARG A 578 -7.70 -0.14 0.46
C ARG A 578 -6.93 0.79 -0.47
N LEU A 579 -6.37 0.22 -1.52
CA LEU A 579 -5.87 0.93 -2.70
C LEU A 579 -6.98 0.91 -3.75
N TYR A 580 -7.32 2.05 -4.30
CA TYR A 580 -8.30 2.17 -5.39
C TYR A 580 -7.70 2.94 -6.56
N VAL A 581 -7.78 2.35 -7.75
CA VAL A 581 -7.27 2.93 -8.99
C VAL A 581 -8.45 3.08 -9.97
N PRO A 582 -8.88 4.31 -10.29
CA PRO A 582 -9.95 4.55 -11.26
C PRO A 582 -9.58 4.07 -12.67
N ASN A 583 -10.56 3.56 -13.42
CA ASN A 583 -10.35 3.06 -14.79
C ASN A 583 -9.85 4.17 -15.74
N ASP A 584 -10.33 5.41 -15.59
CA ASP A 584 -9.87 6.53 -16.40
C ASP A 584 -8.38 6.83 -16.16
N THR A 585 -7.96 6.77 -14.89
CA THR A 585 -6.56 6.93 -14.49
C THR A 585 -5.68 5.80 -15.03
N THR A 586 -6.16 4.55 -14.94
CA THR A 586 -5.46 3.38 -15.50
C THR A 586 -5.34 3.49 -17.02
N ARG A 587 -6.42 3.88 -17.72
CA ARG A 587 -6.42 4.08 -19.18
C ARG A 587 -5.44 5.15 -19.60
N PHE A 588 -5.37 6.25 -18.86
CA PHE A 588 -4.41 7.33 -19.11
C PHE A 588 -2.97 6.82 -18.97
N ILE A 589 -2.65 6.05 -17.91
CA ILE A 589 -1.31 5.44 -17.71
C ILE A 589 -0.94 4.53 -18.89
N ILE A 590 -1.85 3.61 -19.26
CA ILE A 590 -1.61 2.66 -20.35
C ILE A 590 -1.39 3.39 -21.68
N GLY A 591 -2.22 4.40 -21.99
CA GLY A 591 -2.08 5.24 -23.19
C GLY A 591 -0.73 5.94 -23.24
N THR A 592 -0.36 6.60 -22.14
CA THR A 592 0.92 7.32 -22.01
C THR A 592 2.12 6.39 -22.21
N VAL A 593 2.10 5.19 -21.62
CA VAL A 593 3.18 4.19 -21.79
C VAL A 593 3.26 3.72 -23.23
N LYS A 594 2.14 3.43 -23.89
CA LYS A 594 2.10 3.03 -25.32
C LYS A 594 2.67 4.14 -26.21
N ASP A 595 2.28 5.41 -25.97
CA ASP A 595 2.75 6.56 -26.74
C ASP A 595 4.28 6.77 -26.58
N MET A 596 4.79 6.66 -25.35
CA MET A 596 6.23 6.74 -25.09
C MET A 596 7.01 5.62 -25.77
N GLN A 597 6.49 4.38 -25.74
CA GLN A 597 7.12 3.25 -26.44
C GLN A 597 7.16 3.47 -27.95
N GLN A 598 6.07 3.97 -28.55
CA GLN A 598 6.02 4.27 -29.98
C GLN A 598 7.01 5.37 -30.38
N GLN A 599 7.14 6.41 -29.56
CA GLN A 599 8.11 7.49 -29.79
C GLN A 599 9.57 7.00 -29.68
N MET A 600 9.87 6.14 -28.71
CA MET A 600 11.20 5.53 -28.59
C MET A 600 11.55 4.59 -29.74
N MET A 601 10.57 3.85 -30.27
CA MET A 601 10.76 2.95 -31.42
C MET A 601 10.70 3.66 -32.78
N GLY A 602 10.01 4.80 -32.88
CA GLY A 602 9.81 5.57 -34.11
C GLY A 602 10.81 6.70 -34.37
N GLY A 603 11.81 6.88 -33.49
CA GLY A 603 12.82 7.94 -33.65
C GLY A 603 13.60 7.80 -34.98
N PRO A 604 13.88 8.91 -35.69
CA PRO A 604 14.44 8.89 -37.06
C PRO A 604 15.92 8.43 -37.16
N GLY A 605 16.37 7.55 -36.29
CA GLY A 605 17.72 7.02 -36.24
C GLY A 605 17.87 5.51 -36.08
N MET A 606 16.80 4.77 -35.75
CA MET A 606 16.87 3.31 -35.63
C MET A 606 16.13 2.63 -36.80
N GLN A 607 16.70 2.74 -38.03
CA GLN A 607 16.42 1.71 -39.03
C GLN A 607 17.00 0.41 -38.46
N GLN A 608 16.14 -0.45 -37.94
CA GLN A 608 16.52 -1.84 -37.67
C GLN A 608 17.09 -2.43 -38.96
N GLY A 609 18.40 -2.72 -38.97
CA GLY A 609 18.97 -3.50 -40.02
C GLY A 609 18.19 -4.83 -40.13
N PRO A 610 17.92 -5.38 -41.34
CA PRO A 610 17.16 -6.60 -41.50
C PRO A 610 17.89 -7.74 -40.81
N GLY A 611 17.41 -8.17 -39.62
CA GLY A 611 17.93 -9.32 -38.90
C GLY A 611 18.19 -9.14 -37.39
N ALA A 612 17.86 -8.01 -36.75
CA ALA A 612 17.97 -7.91 -35.30
C ALA A 612 16.80 -8.67 -34.63
N PRO A 613 17.08 -9.60 -33.69
CA PRO A 613 16.02 -10.26 -32.93
C PRO A 613 15.33 -9.24 -32.01
N PRO A 614 14.01 -9.40 -31.71
CA PRO A 614 13.31 -8.54 -30.78
C PRO A 614 13.95 -8.63 -29.38
N PRO A 615 13.96 -7.53 -28.60
CA PRO A 615 14.47 -7.54 -27.24
C PRO A 615 13.65 -8.52 -26.38
N PRO A 616 14.28 -9.27 -25.45
CA PRO A 616 13.56 -10.15 -24.54
C PRO A 616 12.73 -9.33 -23.56
N PHE A 617 11.46 -9.66 -23.46
CA PHE A 617 10.56 -9.16 -22.41
C PHE A 617 10.77 -9.90 -21.10
#